data_6f091ba0bf2962270e246cb0be5f6384
#
_entry.id   6f091ba0bf2962270e246cb0be5f6384
#
_cell.length_a   1.000
_cell.length_b   1.000
_cell.length_c   1.000
_cell.angle_alpha   90.00
_cell.angle_beta   90.00
_cell.angle_gamma   90.00
#
_symmetry.space_group_name_H-M   'P 1'
#
loop_
_entity.id
_entity.type
_entity.pdbx_description
1 polymer ?
#
loop_
_entity_poly.entity_id
_entity_poly.type
_entity_poly.pdbx_seq_one_letter_code
_entity_poly.pdbx_strand_id
1 'polypeptide(L)'
;MRSRLLAATVTALAATALTTACDDAPEAVQLQPSTQPSTQPSSTRPLTLAPCTDLPDLPTAECGSITVPLDRANPGAGTTTVAFARVPRTDQSQPPLGTIVPNPGGPGTSTIDFSGPLYAQGLAPVLDRRDLLLIDPRGTGRSTPLTCDALADPTLALAGLDERRTAIGECGEQLGDRSAQHSTTAVAAADDDIRAGLGIEELDLFGDSYGTFLMATYAQRHPERTASAVLSGAYSVTERTEGAMGAAALRRAITLVCERTRQCDGPTALADLSALATTLRATPSTVDVELDGATRQVPLDEWQLAGAVGKAFSSAPDPELQVGVATAASAARTGDLTPIRTLVSRYLATEVATAAAGVQAYAVAADWAVSCHDYPEAFPGGGDDREAAYERGLAALDDADFAPFSARAWSTRGSYDSGACLKWPHAPSQGAPFTAGAPMPDVPVLVLSGDLDANTPVEAGKQAAAQFPNAEVVEVRNAGHTPSVSEGGMVRILEFYAAR
;
A
#
# COMPACT_ATOMS: atom_id res chain seq x y z
N MET A 1 -29.56 -57.88 21.61
CA MET A 1 -29.01 -58.86 22.60
C MET A 1 -27.83 -58.22 23.32
N ARG A 2 -28.04 -57.99 24.64
CA ARG A 2 -27.07 -57.96 25.78
C ARG A 2 -25.76 -57.16 25.57
N SER A 3 -25.66 -55.92 26.10
CA SER A 3 -25.18 -55.53 27.43
C SER A 3 -23.88 -56.25 27.90
N ARG A 4 -22.81 -55.49 28.19
CA ARG A 4 -22.05 -55.55 29.44
C ARG A 4 -21.27 -54.24 29.69
N LEU A 5 -21.67 -53.58 30.76
CA LEU A 5 -20.86 -52.60 31.54
C LEU A 5 -19.72 -53.31 32.25
N LEU A 6 -18.60 -52.65 32.42
CA LEU A 6 -17.63 -52.93 33.48
C LEU A 6 -17.16 -51.61 34.06
N ALA A 7 -17.52 -51.45 35.34
CA ALA A 7 -17.03 -50.40 36.24
C ALA A 7 -15.66 -50.81 36.78
N ALA A 8 -14.76 -49.89 36.96
CA ALA A 8 -13.55 -50.09 37.75
C ALA A 8 -13.38 -48.92 38.74
N THR A 9 -13.21 -49.30 39.94
CA THR A 9 -13.20 -48.62 41.21
C THR A 9 -11.98 -47.73 41.46
N VAL A 10 -12.26 -46.61 42.11
CA VAL A 10 -11.31 -45.67 42.72
C VAL A 10 -10.68 -46.30 43.97
N THR A 11 -9.36 -46.19 44.09
CA THR A 11 -8.66 -46.39 45.36
C THR A 11 -7.89 -45.13 45.73
N ALA A 12 -8.31 -44.51 46.83
CA ALA A 12 -7.65 -43.38 47.46
C ALA A 12 -6.48 -43.92 48.34
N LEU A 13 -5.32 -43.30 48.22
CA LEU A 13 -4.27 -43.40 49.23
C LEU A 13 -3.96 -42.00 49.76
N ALA A 14 -4.20 -41.85 51.05
CA ALA A 14 -3.78 -40.71 51.84
C ALA A 14 -2.29 -40.87 52.22
N ALA A 15 -1.50 -39.82 52.06
CA ALA A 15 -0.19 -39.69 52.69
C ALA A 15 -0.04 -38.30 53.28
N THR A 16 0.34 -38.30 54.51
CA THR A 16 0.46 -37.30 55.54
C THR A 16 1.50 -36.21 55.24
N ALA A 17 1.21 -35.07 55.76
CA ALA A 17 1.97 -33.82 55.74
C ALA A 17 3.31 -33.92 56.50
N LEU A 18 4.34 -33.26 55.94
CA LEU A 18 5.45 -32.67 56.69
C LEU A 18 5.65 -31.24 56.24
N THR A 19 5.37 -30.32 57.16
CA THR A 19 5.59 -28.88 57.03
C THR A 19 7.07 -28.58 57.22
N THR A 20 7.70 -27.93 56.22
CA THR A 20 8.82 -27.02 56.46
C THR A 20 8.55 -25.72 55.72
N ALA A 21 8.47 -24.66 56.49
CA ALA A 21 8.35 -23.30 56.02
C ALA A 21 9.64 -22.85 55.36
N CYS A 22 9.54 -22.24 54.19
CA CYS A 22 10.42 -21.18 53.70
C CYS A 22 9.56 -20.21 52.97
N ASP A 23 9.36 -19.05 53.58
CA ASP A 23 8.87 -17.82 52.96
C ASP A 23 9.85 -17.44 51.84
N ASP A 24 9.30 -17.19 50.68
CA ASP A 24 9.61 -16.11 49.76
C ASP A 24 8.83 -16.40 48.43
N ALA A 25 7.57 -15.96 48.40
CA ALA A 25 6.86 -15.83 47.14
C ALA A 25 7.19 -14.46 46.56
N PRO A 26 7.59 -14.33 45.29
CA PRO A 26 7.71 -13.03 44.65
C PRO A 26 6.31 -12.42 44.50
N GLU A 27 6.16 -11.22 45.01
CA GLU A 27 4.99 -10.38 44.83
C GLU A 27 4.55 -10.34 43.35
N ALA A 28 3.32 -10.71 43.11
CA ALA A 28 2.67 -10.50 41.83
C ALA A 28 2.67 -8.99 41.53
N VAL A 29 3.52 -8.59 40.59
CA VAL A 29 3.48 -7.23 40.01
C VAL A 29 2.11 -7.08 39.37
N GLN A 30 1.21 -6.36 40.06
CA GLN A 30 0.00 -5.85 39.45
C GLN A 30 0.43 -4.86 38.36
N LEU A 31 0.31 -5.27 37.10
CA LEU A 31 0.34 -4.36 35.97
C LEU A 31 -0.81 -3.38 36.16
N GLN A 32 -0.51 -2.19 36.63
CA GLN A 32 -1.43 -1.08 36.56
C GLN A 32 -1.79 -0.87 35.09
N PRO A 33 -3.07 -0.65 34.74
CA PRO A 33 -3.42 -0.29 33.38
C PRO A 33 -2.63 0.96 33.04
N SER A 34 -1.87 0.89 31.95
CA SER A 34 -1.14 2.02 31.38
C SER A 34 -2.16 3.14 31.17
N THR A 35 -1.97 4.24 31.90
CA THR A 35 -2.69 5.47 31.63
C THR A 35 -2.51 5.79 30.16
N GLN A 36 -3.62 5.82 29.41
CA GLN A 36 -3.67 6.37 28.06
C GLN A 36 -2.89 7.70 28.06
N PRO A 37 -2.07 7.95 27.04
CA PRO A 37 -1.47 9.26 26.90
C PRO A 37 -2.63 10.26 26.83
N SER A 38 -2.63 11.20 27.76
CA SER A 38 -3.59 12.28 27.78
C SER A 38 -3.54 13.00 26.45
N THR A 39 -4.60 12.91 25.68
CA THR A 39 -4.88 13.81 24.58
C THR A 39 -5.04 15.19 25.17
N GLN A 40 -3.95 15.93 25.35
CA GLN A 40 -4.07 17.37 25.47
C GLN A 40 -4.62 17.86 24.13
N PRO A 41 -5.77 18.55 24.10
CA PRO A 41 -6.21 19.22 22.90
C PRO A 41 -5.10 20.23 22.55
N SER A 42 -4.43 20.00 21.43
CA SER A 42 -3.64 21.06 20.81
C SER A 42 -4.57 22.23 20.68
N SER A 43 -4.22 23.38 21.28
CA SER A 43 -4.93 24.63 21.06
C SER A 43 -4.73 25.01 19.60
N THR A 44 -5.54 24.44 18.73
CA THR A 44 -5.44 24.66 17.29
C THR A 44 -5.91 26.09 17.02
N ARG A 45 -4.93 26.94 16.73
CA ARG A 45 -5.22 28.23 16.11
C ARG A 45 -5.93 27.92 14.78
N PRO A 46 -7.07 28.59 14.49
CA PRO A 46 -7.74 28.39 13.21
C PRO A 46 -6.78 28.52 12.04
N LEU A 47 -6.79 27.53 11.12
CA LEU A 47 -5.94 27.58 9.94
C LEU A 47 -6.47 28.63 8.97
N THR A 48 -5.56 29.33 8.32
CA THR A 48 -5.88 30.35 7.33
C THR A 48 -5.80 29.72 5.95
N LEU A 49 -6.86 29.87 5.17
CA LEU A 49 -6.96 29.48 3.77
C LEU A 49 -6.84 30.73 2.89
N ALA A 50 -6.21 30.57 1.72
CA ALA A 50 -6.15 31.56 0.66
C ALA A 50 -6.40 30.90 -0.69
N PRO A 51 -6.95 31.61 -1.70
CA PRO A 51 -7.11 31.03 -3.02
C PRO A 51 -5.77 30.45 -3.54
N CYS A 52 -5.79 29.23 -4.07
CA CYS A 52 -4.63 28.67 -4.74
C CYS A 52 -4.41 29.41 -6.07
N THR A 53 -3.20 29.91 -6.30
CA THR A 53 -2.88 30.71 -7.51
C THR A 53 -2.19 29.89 -8.60
N ASP A 54 -1.77 28.67 -8.26
CA ASP A 54 -0.92 27.78 -9.06
C ASP A 54 -1.52 26.37 -9.26
N LEU A 55 -2.84 26.25 -9.10
CA LEU A 55 -3.62 25.03 -9.37
C LEU A 55 -4.67 25.32 -10.48
N PRO A 56 -4.26 25.40 -11.75
CA PRO A 56 -5.18 25.78 -12.84
C PRO A 56 -6.34 24.78 -13.02
N ASP A 57 -6.13 23.52 -12.71
CA ASP A 57 -7.14 22.46 -12.82
C ASP A 57 -8.11 22.42 -11.62
N LEU A 58 -7.83 23.21 -10.57
CA LEU A 58 -8.66 23.34 -9.35
C LEU A 58 -8.89 24.82 -9.04
N PRO A 59 -9.57 25.56 -9.91
CA PRO A 59 -9.64 27.03 -9.85
C PRO A 59 -10.38 27.59 -8.62
N THR A 60 -11.17 26.78 -7.93
CA THR A 60 -11.89 27.16 -6.71
C THR A 60 -11.17 26.74 -5.44
N ALA A 61 -10.02 26.06 -5.57
CA ALA A 61 -9.29 25.53 -4.42
C ALA A 61 -8.72 26.65 -3.54
N GLU A 62 -8.75 26.42 -2.24
CA GLU A 62 -8.18 27.25 -1.20
C GLU A 62 -7.01 26.50 -0.56
N CYS A 63 -5.79 27.04 -0.67
CA CYS A 63 -4.57 26.44 -0.17
C CYS A 63 -4.27 26.87 1.26
N GLY A 64 -3.70 25.96 2.04
CA GLY A 64 -3.19 26.18 3.38
C GLY A 64 -2.01 25.26 3.71
N SER A 65 -1.42 25.51 4.85
CA SER A 65 -0.40 24.62 5.43
C SER A 65 -0.44 24.66 6.95
N ILE A 66 0.05 23.60 7.57
CA ILE A 66 0.26 23.52 9.00
C ILE A 66 1.70 23.13 9.31
N THR A 67 2.29 23.77 10.32
CA THR A 67 3.58 23.35 10.87
C THR A 67 3.32 22.46 12.09
N VAL A 68 3.82 21.23 12.06
CA VAL A 68 3.66 20.24 13.11
C VAL A 68 5.02 19.76 13.61
N PRO A 69 5.13 19.26 14.85
CA PRO A 69 6.36 18.62 15.30
C PRO A 69 6.78 17.50 14.35
N LEU A 70 8.07 17.43 14.05
CA LEU A 70 8.65 16.32 13.31
C LEU A 70 8.43 15.02 14.12
N ASP A 71 8.82 15.04 15.38
CA ASP A 71 8.57 13.98 16.35
C ASP A 71 7.64 14.51 17.47
N ARG A 72 6.44 13.91 17.59
CA ARG A 72 5.46 14.29 18.61
C ARG A 72 5.89 13.89 20.02
N ALA A 73 6.67 12.83 20.16
CA ALA A 73 7.23 12.42 21.45
C ALA A 73 8.40 13.32 21.89
N ASN A 74 9.08 13.96 20.94
CA ASN A 74 10.19 14.90 21.17
C ASN A 74 10.00 16.17 20.33
N PRO A 75 9.13 17.10 20.72
CA PRO A 75 8.85 18.32 19.94
C PRO A 75 10.09 19.22 19.70
N GLY A 76 11.16 19.02 20.47
CA GLY A 76 12.44 19.71 20.29
C GLY A 76 13.26 19.19 19.10
N ALA A 77 12.90 18.07 18.49
CA ALA A 77 13.58 17.48 17.32
C ALA A 77 13.36 18.27 16.00
N GLY A 78 12.56 19.33 16.04
CA GLY A 78 12.25 20.16 14.88
C GLY A 78 10.79 20.02 14.41
N THR A 79 10.50 20.66 13.29
CA THR A 79 9.15 20.73 12.72
C THR A 79 9.17 20.35 11.23
N THR A 80 8.01 19.98 10.72
CA THR A 80 7.74 19.79 9.29
C THR A 80 6.48 20.55 8.91
N THR A 81 6.37 20.96 7.64
CA THR A 81 5.17 21.61 7.12
C THR A 81 4.38 20.60 6.30
N VAL A 82 3.08 20.54 6.54
CA VAL A 82 2.12 19.73 5.78
C VAL A 82 1.20 20.67 5.02
N ALA A 83 1.18 20.51 3.69
CA ALA A 83 0.36 21.31 2.78
C ALA A 83 -0.98 20.64 2.53
N PHE A 84 -2.01 21.46 2.36
CA PHE A 84 -3.34 20.99 1.98
C PHE A 84 -4.05 21.99 1.08
N ALA A 85 -5.04 21.53 0.33
CA ALA A 85 -5.94 22.35 -0.47
C ALA A 85 -7.38 21.89 -0.24
N ARG A 86 -8.29 22.84 -0.01
CA ARG A 86 -9.72 22.58 0.08
C ARG A 86 -10.40 23.01 -1.20
N VAL A 87 -11.13 22.12 -1.85
CA VAL A 87 -12.09 22.47 -2.91
C VAL A 87 -13.46 22.59 -2.23
N PRO A 88 -14.00 23.80 -2.07
CA PRO A 88 -15.25 23.99 -1.38
C PRO A 88 -16.41 23.44 -2.21
N ARG A 89 -17.43 22.91 -1.54
CA ARG A 89 -18.67 22.46 -2.17
C ARG A 89 -19.32 23.59 -2.96
N THR A 90 -20.03 23.25 -4.03
CA THR A 90 -20.60 24.27 -4.93
C THR A 90 -21.88 24.88 -4.39
N ASP A 91 -22.70 24.16 -3.60
CA ASP A 91 -23.86 24.71 -2.88
C ASP A 91 -23.47 25.17 -1.46
N GLN A 92 -23.17 26.45 -1.32
CA GLN A 92 -22.87 27.09 -0.06
C GLN A 92 -24.13 27.51 0.74
N SER A 93 -25.33 27.37 0.14
CA SER A 93 -26.60 27.78 0.78
C SER A 93 -27.09 26.80 1.85
N GLN A 94 -26.55 25.58 1.84
CA GLN A 94 -26.90 24.49 2.74
C GLN A 94 -25.72 24.08 3.62
N PRO A 95 -25.93 23.51 4.81
CA PRO A 95 -24.85 22.89 5.58
C PRO A 95 -24.14 21.78 4.78
N PRO A 96 -22.83 21.56 4.96
CA PRO A 96 -22.13 20.46 4.30
C PRO A 96 -22.70 19.11 4.75
N LEU A 97 -22.70 18.13 3.84
CA LEU A 97 -22.98 16.73 4.17
C LEU A 97 -21.74 16.01 4.70
N GLY A 98 -20.53 16.55 4.47
CA GLY A 98 -19.27 16.00 4.93
C GLY A 98 -18.08 16.63 4.21
N THR A 99 -16.90 16.12 4.54
CA THR A 99 -15.63 16.47 3.88
C THR A 99 -14.92 15.20 3.46
N ILE A 100 -14.76 15.02 2.14
CA ILE A 100 -14.05 13.86 1.60
C ILE A 100 -12.55 14.15 1.62
N VAL A 101 -11.76 13.23 2.20
CA VAL A 101 -10.29 13.28 2.22
C VAL A 101 -9.75 12.09 1.44
N PRO A 102 -9.31 12.29 0.19
CA PRO A 102 -8.70 11.22 -0.59
C PRO A 102 -7.20 11.10 -0.34
N ASN A 103 -6.67 9.89 -0.50
CA ASN A 103 -5.25 9.61 -0.62
C ASN A 103 -5.00 8.61 -1.75
N PRO A 104 -4.18 8.95 -2.76
CA PRO A 104 -3.95 8.12 -3.95
C PRO A 104 -3.04 6.91 -3.70
N GLY A 105 -2.39 6.84 -2.56
CA GLY A 105 -1.49 5.76 -2.22
C GLY A 105 -0.03 6.01 -2.63
N GLY A 106 0.58 5.01 -3.15
CA GLY A 106 2.01 4.88 -3.39
C GLY A 106 2.61 3.85 -2.42
N PRO A 107 3.12 4.22 -1.23
CA PRO A 107 3.22 5.53 -0.58
C PRO A 107 4.01 6.57 -1.38
N GLY A 108 3.88 7.84 -1.07
CA GLY A 108 4.70 8.91 -1.68
C GLY A 108 4.07 9.68 -2.85
N THR A 109 2.87 9.29 -3.31
CA THR A 109 2.16 10.02 -4.35
C THR A 109 1.60 11.35 -3.81
N SER A 110 1.80 12.45 -4.55
CA SER A 110 1.19 13.75 -4.23
C SER A 110 -0.33 13.69 -4.43
N THR A 111 -1.07 14.19 -3.44
CA THR A 111 -2.52 14.30 -3.51
C THR A 111 -2.97 15.59 -4.20
N ILE A 112 -2.29 16.73 -3.93
CA ILE A 112 -2.75 18.05 -4.40
C ILE A 112 -2.51 18.20 -5.90
N ASP A 113 -1.25 18.17 -6.33
CA ASP A 113 -0.89 18.48 -7.71
C ASP A 113 -1.15 17.34 -8.67
N PHE A 114 -0.91 16.10 -8.27
CA PHE A 114 -0.96 14.96 -9.16
C PHE A 114 -2.34 14.30 -9.22
N SER A 115 -2.95 14.02 -8.08
CA SER A 115 -4.20 13.25 -8.01
C SER A 115 -5.44 14.13 -7.78
N GLY A 116 -5.27 15.34 -7.24
CA GLY A 116 -6.37 16.24 -6.87
C GLY A 116 -7.35 16.55 -8.01
N PRO A 117 -6.88 16.88 -9.23
CA PRO A 117 -7.77 17.10 -10.36
C PRO A 117 -8.62 15.88 -10.72
N LEU A 118 -8.05 14.67 -10.64
CA LEU A 118 -8.78 13.41 -10.92
C LEU A 118 -9.87 13.17 -9.88
N TYR A 119 -9.57 13.37 -8.58
CA TYR A 119 -10.57 13.26 -7.53
C TYR A 119 -11.68 14.29 -7.67
N ALA A 120 -11.33 15.55 -7.92
CA ALA A 120 -12.32 16.61 -8.10
C ALA A 120 -13.24 16.32 -9.29
N GLN A 121 -12.69 15.81 -10.40
CA GLN A 121 -13.47 15.43 -11.58
C GLN A 121 -14.37 14.22 -11.30
N GLY A 122 -13.83 13.14 -10.74
CA GLY A 122 -14.57 11.90 -10.47
C GLY A 122 -15.68 12.10 -9.45
N LEU A 123 -15.43 12.88 -8.40
CA LEU A 123 -16.38 13.14 -7.32
C LEU A 123 -17.32 14.34 -7.59
N ALA A 124 -17.16 15.05 -8.70
CA ALA A 124 -17.95 16.26 -9.02
C ALA A 124 -19.46 16.13 -8.74
N PRO A 125 -20.14 14.99 -9.03
CA PRO A 125 -21.56 14.82 -8.76
C PRO A 125 -21.98 14.90 -7.29
N VAL A 126 -21.05 14.70 -6.34
CA VAL A 126 -21.30 14.74 -4.88
C VAL A 126 -20.63 15.93 -4.20
N LEU A 127 -19.83 16.72 -4.94
CA LEU A 127 -19.20 17.94 -4.44
C LEU A 127 -20.15 19.17 -4.49
N ASP A 128 -21.42 18.98 -4.78
CA ASP A 128 -22.43 20.03 -4.54
C ASP A 128 -22.62 20.28 -3.03
N ARG A 129 -22.57 19.23 -2.22
CA ARG A 129 -22.85 19.27 -0.79
C ARG A 129 -21.68 18.84 0.10
N ARG A 130 -20.57 18.34 -0.46
CA ARG A 130 -19.36 17.94 0.28
C ARG A 130 -18.15 18.75 -0.15
N ASP A 131 -17.36 19.17 0.83
CA ASP A 131 -16.04 19.73 0.55
C ASP A 131 -15.06 18.59 0.21
N LEU A 132 -14.05 18.86 -0.62
CA LEU A 132 -12.95 17.95 -0.90
C LEU A 132 -11.68 18.53 -0.26
N LEU A 133 -11.04 17.77 0.62
CA LEU A 133 -9.81 18.16 1.31
C LEU A 133 -8.64 17.31 0.82
N LEU A 134 -7.77 17.90 0.03
CA LEU A 134 -6.56 17.29 -0.52
C LEU A 134 -5.40 17.58 0.43
N ILE A 135 -4.73 16.55 0.94
CA ILE A 135 -3.58 16.68 1.84
C ILE A 135 -2.40 15.97 1.21
N ASP A 136 -1.29 16.68 1.01
CA ASP A 136 -0.02 16.04 0.67
C ASP A 136 0.59 15.44 1.95
N PRO A 137 0.78 14.11 2.03
CA PRO A 137 1.42 13.50 3.17
C PRO A 137 2.79 14.11 3.49
N ARG A 138 3.26 13.96 4.72
CA ARG A 138 4.62 14.35 5.11
C ARG A 138 5.63 13.79 4.14
N GLY A 139 6.54 14.59 3.65
CA GLY A 139 7.59 14.17 2.72
C GLY A 139 7.21 14.20 1.25
N THR A 140 5.95 14.50 0.90
CA THR A 140 5.44 14.44 -0.48
C THR A 140 4.95 15.80 -0.98
N GLY A 141 4.88 15.96 -2.28
CA GLY A 141 4.21 17.06 -2.97
C GLY A 141 4.63 18.44 -2.47
N ARG A 142 3.66 19.23 -2.06
CA ARG A 142 3.82 20.58 -1.51
C ARG A 142 4.20 20.62 -0.03
N SER A 143 4.13 19.48 0.67
CA SER A 143 4.66 19.34 2.03
C SER A 143 6.19 19.43 2.03
N THR A 144 6.80 19.61 3.22
CA THR A 144 8.27 19.60 3.30
C THR A 144 8.80 18.30 2.70
N PRO A 145 9.57 18.33 1.60
CA PRO A 145 9.94 17.14 0.86
C PRO A 145 10.92 16.26 1.64
N LEU A 146 10.77 14.94 1.51
CA LEU A 146 11.74 13.95 1.95
C LEU A 146 12.52 13.47 0.75
N THR A 147 13.84 13.67 0.78
CA THR A 147 14.75 13.29 -0.31
C THR A 147 15.98 12.62 0.25
N CYS A 148 16.62 11.76 -0.54
CA CYS A 148 17.93 11.21 -0.28
C CYS A 148 18.70 11.05 -1.59
N ASP A 149 20.02 11.31 -1.53
CA ASP A 149 20.89 11.37 -2.70
C ASP A 149 21.03 10.00 -3.38
N ALA A 150 21.02 8.92 -2.58
CA ALA A 150 21.13 7.54 -3.08
C ALA A 150 19.97 7.12 -4.02
N LEU A 151 18.81 7.79 -3.90
CA LEU A 151 17.63 7.53 -4.75
C LEU A 151 17.36 8.64 -5.78
N ALA A 152 18.30 9.59 -5.93
CA ALA A 152 18.09 10.74 -6.82
C ALA A 152 18.26 10.40 -8.31
N ASP A 153 19.00 9.32 -8.64
CA ASP A 153 19.20 8.90 -10.03
C ASP A 153 18.01 8.02 -10.50
N PRO A 154 17.16 8.50 -11.40
CA PRO A 154 16.02 7.73 -11.89
C PRO A 154 16.44 6.47 -12.67
N THR A 155 17.68 6.42 -13.17
CA THR A 155 18.17 5.23 -13.88
C THR A 155 18.45 4.05 -12.95
N LEU A 156 18.39 4.26 -11.62
CA LEU A 156 18.39 3.18 -10.63
C LEU A 156 17.24 2.18 -10.87
N ALA A 157 16.14 2.60 -11.51
CA ALA A 157 15.07 1.72 -11.94
C ALA A 157 15.53 0.64 -12.95
N LEU A 158 16.67 0.82 -13.63
CA LEU A 158 17.29 -0.15 -14.54
C LEU A 158 18.34 -1.04 -13.85
N ALA A 159 18.71 -0.71 -12.62
CA ALA A 159 19.74 -1.43 -11.86
C ALA A 159 19.26 -2.82 -11.43
N GLY A 160 20.22 -3.69 -11.13
CA GLY A 160 19.95 -4.99 -10.54
C GLY A 160 19.40 -4.91 -9.11
N LEU A 161 18.85 -6.02 -8.63
CA LEU A 161 18.17 -6.10 -7.33
C LEU A 161 19.07 -5.65 -6.16
N ASP A 162 20.33 -6.12 -6.11
CA ASP A 162 21.25 -5.80 -5.02
C ASP A 162 21.65 -4.32 -4.99
N GLU A 163 21.84 -3.70 -6.16
CA GLU A 163 22.15 -2.28 -6.29
C GLU A 163 20.97 -1.42 -5.81
N ARG A 164 19.75 -1.77 -6.20
CA ARG A 164 18.52 -1.11 -5.74
C ARG A 164 18.36 -1.22 -4.22
N ARG A 165 18.53 -2.42 -3.65
CA ARG A 165 18.47 -2.63 -2.19
C ARG A 165 19.56 -1.86 -1.45
N THR A 166 20.75 -1.75 -2.03
CA THR A 166 21.86 -0.96 -1.46
C THR A 166 21.47 0.52 -1.44
N ALA A 167 20.98 1.07 -2.53
CA ALA A 167 20.56 2.48 -2.58
C ALA A 167 19.40 2.77 -1.60
N ILE A 168 18.46 1.84 -1.43
CA ILE A 168 17.39 1.95 -0.43
C ILE A 168 17.98 1.97 0.98
N GLY A 169 18.93 1.09 1.31
CA GLY A 169 19.62 1.08 2.60
C GLY A 169 20.40 2.37 2.88
N GLU A 170 21.18 2.85 1.92
CA GLU A 170 21.92 4.11 2.00
C GLU A 170 20.99 5.32 2.20
N CYS A 171 19.82 5.32 1.57
CA CYS A 171 18.80 6.32 1.83
C CYS A 171 18.34 6.27 3.29
N GLY A 172 18.06 5.08 3.82
CA GLY A 172 17.69 4.90 5.24
C GLY A 172 18.77 5.41 6.20
N GLU A 173 20.05 5.14 5.90
CA GLU A 173 21.20 5.64 6.68
C GLU A 173 21.28 7.17 6.62
N GLN A 174 21.11 7.77 5.42
CA GLN A 174 21.12 9.23 5.25
C GLN A 174 19.99 9.91 6.01
N LEU A 175 18.79 9.30 6.04
CA LEU A 175 17.64 9.84 6.76
C LEU A 175 17.76 9.64 8.28
N GLY A 176 18.35 8.54 8.72
CA GLY A 176 18.48 8.19 10.14
C GLY A 176 17.12 8.19 10.85
N ASP A 177 17.08 8.70 12.08
CA ASP A 177 15.86 8.75 12.90
C ASP A 177 14.71 9.57 12.27
N ARG A 178 15.02 10.46 11.32
CA ARG A 178 13.99 11.23 10.61
C ARG A 178 13.07 10.34 9.74
N SER A 179 13.57 9.20 9.29
CA SER A 179 12.76 8.28 8.47
C SER A 179 11.50 7.81 9.19
N ALA A 180 11.60 7.49 10.49
CA ALA A 180 10.48 7.07 11.34
C ALA A 180 9.39 8.14 11.50
N GLN A 181 9.75 9.42 11.28
CA GLN A 181 8.84 10.55 11.44
C GLN A 181 7.91 10.74 10.21
N HIS A 182 8.08 9.91 9.17
CA HIS A 182 7.26 9.89 7.96
C HIS A 182 6.35 8.65 7.88
N SER A 183 6.24 7.90 8.97
CA SER A 183 5.36 6.72 9.09
C SER A 183 3.88 7.07 8.90
N THR A 184 3.06 6.08 8.55
CA THR A 184 1.60 6.22 8.40
C THR A 184 0.95 6.79 9.66
N THR A 185 1.46 6.43 10.85
CA THR A 185 1.02 7.02 12.13
C THR A 185 1.22 8.53 12.17
N ALA A 186 2.41 8.99 11.72
CA ALA A 186 2.73 10.41 11.72
C ALA A 186 1.92 11.20 10.67
N VAL A 187 1.61 10.57 9.54
CA VAL A 187 0.72 11.12 8.50
C VAL A 187 -0.69 11.26 9.04
N ALA A 188 -1.30 10.18 9.54
CA ALA A 188 -2.66 10.20 10.09
C ALA A 188 -2.85 11.25 11.20
N ALA A 189 -1.83 11.42 12.06
CA ALA A 189 -1.87 12.44 13.10
C ALA A 189 -1.79 13.88 12.55
N ALA A 190 -1.08 14.11 11.43
CA ALA A 190 -1.05 15.42 10.77
C ALA A 190 -2.37 15.73 10.05
N ASP A 191 -2.99 14.72 9.46
CA ASP A 191 -4.31 14.83 8.82
C ASP A 191 -5.38 15.23 9.85
N ASP A 192 -5.32 14.66 11.07
CA ASP A 192 -6.23 15.03 12.17
C ASP A 192 -5.98 16.46 12.70
N ASP A 193 -4.72 16.92 12.74
CA ASP A 193 -4.42 18.31 13.07
C ASP A 193 -5.02 19.29 12.07
N ILE A 194 -4.96 18.96 10.75
CA ILE A 194 -5.56 19.76 9.69
C ILE A 194 -7.08 19.77 9.83
N ARG A 195 -7.71 18.60 10.00
CA ARG A 195 -9.14 18.47 10.26
C ARG A 195 -9.58 19.40 11.42
N ALA A 196 -8.88 19.28 12.57
CA ALA A 196 -9.19 20.04 13.76
C ALA A 196 -8.97 21.54 13.55
N GLY A 197 -7.88 21.92 12.88
CA GLY A 197 -7.56 23.32 12.57
C GLY A 197 -8.56 24.00 11.60
N LEU A 198 -9.20 23.21 10.74
CA LEU A 198 -10.28 23.66 9.85
C LEU A 198 -11.67 23.60 10.52
N GLY A 199 -11.78 23.10 11.76
CA GLY A 199 -13.04 22.95 12.48
C GLY A 199 -13.98 21.89 11.91
N ILE A 200 -13.42 20.90 11.18
CA ILE A 200 -14.19 19.78 10.64
C ILE A 200 -14.40 18.75 11.75
N GLU A 201 -15.63 18.31 11.96
CA GLU A 201 -15.96 17.36 13.03
C GLU A 201 -15.50 15.93 12.69
N GLU A 202 -15.90 15.44 11.53
CA GLU A 202 -15.60 14.08 11.03
C GLU A 202 -15.21 14.15 9.56
N LEU A 203 -14.47 13.13 9.11
CA LEU A 203 -14.01 12.98 7.72
C LEU A 203 -14.68 11.80 7.03
N ASP A 204 -15.03 11.97 5.76
CA ASP A 204 -15.31 10.90 4.82
C ASP A 204 -13.98 10.46 4.20
N LEU A 205 -13.43 9.34 4.66
CA LEU A 205 -12.13 8.84 4.24
C LEU A 205 -12.21 8.20 2.85
N PHE A 206 -11.24 8.47 1.99
CA PHE A 206 -11.16 7.80 0.69
C PHE A 206 -9.71 7.39 0.42
N GLY A 207 -9.42 6.09 0.40
CA GLY A 207 -8.09 5.55 0.13
C GLY A 207 -8.06 4.75 -1.17
N ASP A 208 -7.03 5.00 -1.98
CA ASP A 208 -6.63 4.15 -3.09
C ASP A 208 -5.31 3.46 -2.76
N SER A 209 -5.17 2.14 -2.97
CA SER A 209 -3.92 1.40 -2.75
C SER A 209 -3.37 1.61 -1.32
N TYR A 210 -2.14 2.11 -1.14
CA TYR A 210 -1.62 2.49 0.19
C TYR A 210 -2.55 3.46 0.93
N GLY A 211 -3.30 4.29 0.21
CA GLY A 211 -4.30 5.16 0.84
C GLY A 211 -5.31 4.36 1.68
N THR A 212 -5.61 3.11 1.34
CA THR A 212 -6.49 2.25 2.14
C THR A 212 -5.86 1.88 3.47
N PHE A 213 -4.55 1.66 3.51
CA PHE A 213 -3.78 1.43 4.73
C PHE A 213 -3.75 2.68 5.61
N LEU A 214 -3.51 3.86 5.03
CA LEU A 214 -3.53 5.14 5.75
C LEU A 214 -4.92 5.41 6.33
N MET A 215 -5.99 5.24 5.54
CA MET A 215 -7.35 5.51 5.98
C MET A 215 -7.83 4.53 7.05
N ALA A 216 -7.45 3.26 6.97
CA ALA A 216 -7.70 2.28 8.03
C ALA A 216 -6.93 2.64 9.32
N THR A 217 -5.70 3.11 9.20
CA THR A 217 -4.90 3.60 10.34
C THR A 217 -5.53 4.83 10.98
N TYR A 218 -5.98 5.80 10.16
CA TYR A 218 -6.69 6.98 10.65
C TYR A 218 -7.98 6.59 11.38
N ALA A 219 -8.82 5.76 10.76
CA ALA A 219 -10.09 5.32 11.32
C ALA A 219 -9.93 4.60 12.67
N GLN A 220 -8.89 3.76 12.82
CA GLN A 220 -8.63 3.10 14.10
C GLN A 220 -8.15 4.06 15.19
N ARG A 221 -7.33 5.05 14.82
CA ARG A 221 -6.74 6.01 15.76
C ARG A 221 -7.68 7.14 16.13
N HIS A 222 -8.60 7.49 15.25
CA HIS A 222 -9.56 8.58 15.38
C HIS A 222 -10.99 8.10 15.07
N PRO A 223 -11.49 7.06 15.77
CA PRO A 223 -12.77 6.44 15.46
C PRO A 223 -13.95 7.44 15.54
N GLU A 224 -13.89 8.40 16.46
CA GLU A 224 -14.89 9.44 16.64
C GLU A 224 -14.76 10.62 15.66
N ARG A 225 -13.79 10.55 14.74
CA ARG A 225 -13.53 11.56 13.69
C ARG A 225 -13.72 10.99 12.29
N THR A 226 -14.28 9.79 12.20
CA THR A 226 -14.51 9.09 10.94
C THR A 226 -16.01 8.95 10.71
N ALA A 227 -16.52 9.57 9.64
CA ALA A 227 -17.93 9.48 9.25
C ALA A 227 -18.20 8.26 8.35
N SER A 228 -17.30 8.00 7.41
CA SER A 228 -17.37 6.88 6.46
C SER A 228 -16.00 6.57 5.87
N ALA A 229 -15.86 5.43 5.17
CA ALA A 229 -14.66 5.14 4.41
C ALA A 229 -14.96 4.46 3.06
N VAL A 230 -14.23 4.89 2.02
CA VAL A 230 -14.11 4.20 0.74
C VAL A 230 -12.68 3.69 0.61
N LEU A 231 -12.53 2.38 0.38
CA LEU A 231 -11.24 1.70 0.29
C LEU A 231 -11.15 0.99 -1.06
N SER A 232 -10.41 1.55 -2.00
CA SER A 232 -10.29 1.07 -3.37
C SER A 232 -8.93 0.42 -3.62
N GLY A 233 -8.90 -0.84 -4.06
CA GLY A 233 -7.68 -1.61 -4.13
C GLY A 233 -7.10 -1.87 -2.73
N ALA A 234 -7.97 -2.29 -1.81
CA ALA A 234 -7.68 -2.44 -0.40
C ALA A 234 -6.90 -3.73 -0.08
N TYR A 235 -6.10 -3.66 0.97
CA TYR A 235 -5.38 -4.81 1.54
C TYR A 235 -5.29 -4.71 3.06
N SER A 236 -5.03 -5.85 3.70
CA SER A 236 -4.88 -5.91 5.15
C SER A 236 -3.62 -5.16 5.60
N VAL A 237 -3.75 -4.40 6.67
CA VAL A 237 -2.60 -3.72 7.30
C VAL A 237 -1.69 -4.66 8.10
N THR A 238 -2.08 -5.92 8.26
CA THR A 238 -1.37 -6.91 9.07
C THR A 238 -0.74 -8.04 8.26
N GLU A 239 -1.02 -8.12 6.95
CA GLU A 239 -0.56 -9.20 6.08
C GLU A 239 -0.02 -8.65 4.76
N ARG A 240 0.99 -9.32 4.19
CA ARG A 240 1.49 -9.02 2.85
C ARG A 240 0.68 -9.78 1.81
N THR A 241 0.33 -9.11 0.72
CA THR A 241 -0.54 -9.65 -0.34
C THR A 241 0.21 -9.97 -1.64
N GLU A 242 1.43 -9.47 -1.80
CA GLU A 242 2.19 -9.53 -3.05
C GLU A 242 2.76 -10.92 -3.37
N GLY A 243 2.74 -11.84 -2.41
CA GLY A 243 3.26 -13.20 -2.55
C GLY A 243 2.38 -14.12 -3.38
N ALA A 244 2.12 -15.32 -2.87
CA ALA A 244 1.33 -16.36 -3.55
C ALA A 244 -0.10 -15.90 -3.91
N MET A 245 -0.70 -15.03 -3.07
CA MET A 245 -2.03 -14.44 -3.33
C MET A 245 -2.03 -13.62 -4.63
N GLY A 246 -1.04 -12.74 -4.82
CA GLY A 246 -0.89 -11.95 -6.04
C GLY A 246 -0.60 -12.83 -7.27
N ALA A 247 0.22 -13.88 -7.13
CA ALA A 247 0.47 -14.84 -8.21
C ALA A 247 -0.81 -15.60 -8.63
N ALA A 248 -1.63 -16.01 -7.66
CA ALA A 248 -2.92 -16.63 -7.94
C ALA A 248 -3.88 -15.66 -8.66
N ALA A 249 -3.89 -14.40 -8.24
CA ALA A 249 -4.69 -13.36 -8.89
C ALA A 249 -4.21 -13.06 -10.32
N LEU A 250 -2.90 -13.06 -10.57
CA LEU A 250 -2.35 -12.94 -11.92
C LEU A 250 -2.85 -14.05 -12.85
N ARG A 251 -2.80 -15.31 -12.39
CA ARG A 251 -3.32 -16.45 -13.17
C ARG A 251 -4.80 -16.28 -13.50
N ARG A 252 -5.60 -15.85 -12.53
CA ARG A 252 -7.02 -15.55 -12.72
C ARG A 252 -7.21 -14.42 -13.72
N ALA A 253 -6.50 -13.30 -13.58
CA ALA A 253 -6.62 -12.14 -14.44
C ALA A 253 -6.26 -12.46 -15.90
N ILE A 254 -5.16 -13.18 -16.16
CA ILE A 254 -4.79 -13.64 -17.52
C ILE A 254 -5.91 -14.49 -18.11
N THR A 255 -6.45 -15.44 -17.35
CA THR A 255 -7.55 -16.30 -17.81
C THR A 255 -8.79 -15.48 -18.16
N LEU A 256 -9.20 -14.55 -17.28
CA LEU A 256 -10.37 -13.69 -17.50
C LEU A 256 -10.20 -12.77 -18.71
N VAL A 257 -9.01 -12.21 -18.92
CA VAL A 257 -8.71 -11.36 -20.09
C VAL A 257 -8.84 -12.18 -21.39
N CYS A 258 -8.27 -13.38 -21.44
CA CYS A 258 -8.38 -14.26 -22.60
C CYS A 258 -9.83 -14.68 -22.89
N GLU A 259 -10.58 -15.07 -21.86
CA GLU A 259 -12.00 -15.45 -21.99
C GLU A 259 -12.87 -14.29 -22.49
N ARG A 260 -12.66 -13.09 -21.98
CA ARG A 260 -13.48 -11.91 -22.29
C ARG A 260 -13.17 -11.32 -23.65
N THR A 261 -11.88 -11.24 -24.01
CA THR A 261 -11.44 -10.69 -25.29
C THR A 261 -11.54 -11.69 -26.43
N ARG A 262 -11.44 -13.00 -26.14
CA ARG A 262 -11.34 -14.09 -27.13
C ARG A 262 -10.14 -13.95 -28.08
N GLN A 263 -9.07 -13.28 -27.62
CA GLN A 263 -7.86 -13.06 -28.42
C GLN A 263 -6.72 -13.98 -27.99
N CYS A 264 -6.86 -14.71 -26.89
CA CYS A 264 -5.92 -15.72 -26.39
C CYS A 264 -6.68 -16.86 -25.70
N ASP A 265 -5.95 -17.93 -25.42
CA ASP A 265 -6.40 -19.05 -24.57
C ASP A 265 -5.66 -19.00 -23.24
N GLY A 266 -6.38 -18.86 -22.13
CA GLY A 266 -5.79 -18.63 -20.81
C GLY A 266 -4.78 -19.71 -20.37
N PRO A 267 -5.16 -21.00 -20.39
CA PRO A 267 -4.25 -22.10 -20.08
C PRO A 267 -2.98 -22.12 -20.94
N THR A 268 -3.12 -21.89 -22.25
CA THR A 268 -1.99 -21.83 -23.19
C THR A 268 -1.09 -20.63 -22.86
N ALA A 269 -1.67 -19.44 -22.62
CA ALA A 269 -0.94 -18.24 -22.27
C ALA A 269 -0.10 -18.42 -20.98
N LEU A 270 -0.68 -19.04 -19.96
CA LEU A 270 0.02 -19.35 -18.73
C LEU A 270 1.14 -20.37 -18.90
N ALA A 271 0.93 -21.42 -19.72
CA ALA A 271 1.95 -22.40 -20.03
C ALA A 271 3.11 -21.78 -20.82
N ASP A 272 2.81 -20.94 -21.81
CA ASP A 272 3.80 -20.25 -22.63
C ASP A 272 4.63 -19.27 -21.80
N LEU A 273 3.97 -18.52 -20.89
CA LEU A 273 4.63 -17.59 -19.99
C LEU A 273 5.55 -18.32 -19.01
N SER A 274 5.11 -19.46 -18.46
CA SER A 274 5.93 -20.30 -17.58
C SER A 274 7.16 -20.87 -18.30
N ALA A 275 7.01 -21.32 -19.53
CA ALA A 275 8.11 -21.81 -20.37
C ALA A 275 9.13 -20.68 -20.67
N LEU A 276 8.63 -19.47 -20.99
CA LEU A 276 9.47 -18.29 -21.21
C LEU A 276 10.23 -17.90 -19.94
N ALA A 277 9.55 -17.82 -18.79
CA ALA A 277 10.14 -17.53 -17.49
C ALA A 277 11.28 -18.51 -17.15
N THR A 278 11.03 -19.80 -17.35
CA THR A 278 12.04 -20.86 -17.15
C THR A 278 13.24 -20.70 -18.08
N THR A 279 13.01 -20.37 -19.37
CA THR A 279 14.05 -20.15 -20.36
C THR A 279 14.91 -18.94 -19.97
N LEU A 280 14.30 -17.82 -19.61
CA LEU A 280 15.01 -16.59 -19.23
C LEU A 280 15.74 -16.72 -17.89
N ARG A 281 15.26 -17.55 -16.98
CA ARG A 281 15.98 -17.92 -15.73
C ARG A 281 17.27 -18.67 -16.04
N ALA A 282 17.20 -19.63 -16.98
CA ALA A 282 18.35 -20.45 -17.33
C ALA A 282 19.34 -19.73 -18.26
N THR A 283 18.82 -18.91 -19.16
CA THR A 283 19.60 -18.23 -20.19
C THR A 283 19.02 -16.82 -20.42
N PRO A 284 19.47 -15.85 -19.62
CA PRO A 284 19.05 -14.46 -19.81
C PRO A 284 19.37 -13.92 -21.18
N SER A 285 18.53 -13.03 -21.71
CA SER A 285 18.75 -12.26 -22.94
C SER A 285 19.06 -10.80 -22.59
N THR A 286 18.91 -9.88 -23.54
CA THR A 286 19.02 -8.44 -23.32
C THR A 286 17.83 -7.71 -23.91
N VAL A 287 17.53 -6.56 -23.34
CA VAL A 287 16.54 -5.61 -23.86
C VAL A 287 17.18 -4.22 -23.97
N ASP A 288 16.88 -3.54 -25.04
CA ASP A 288 17.29 -2.15 -25.25
C ASP A 288 16.22 -1.21 -24.70
N VAL A 289 16.63 -0.25 -23.88
CA VAL A 289 15.76 0.78 -23.30
C VAL A 289 16.25 2.14 -23.79
N GLU A 290 15.38 2.86 -24.47
CA GLU A 290 15.67 4.21 -24.97
C GLU A 290 15.37 5.24 -23.87
N LEU A 291 16.39 6.01 -23.47
CA LEU A 291 16.29 7.06 -22.47
C LEU A 291 17.09 8.27 -22.92
N ASP A 292 16.45 9.43 -23.00
CA ASP A 292 17.07 10.72 -23.35
C ASP A 292 17.91 10.66 -24.64
N GLY A 293 17.46 9.86 -25.62
CA GLY A 293 18.14 9.68 -26.90
C GLY A 293 19.36 8.75 -26.86
N ALA A 294 19.56 8.03 -25.76
CA ALA A 294 20.59 7.01 -25.61
C ALA A 294 19.98 5.62 -25.37
N THR A 295 20.49 4.61 -26.04
CA THR A 295 20.12 3.20 -25.83
C THR A 295 20.91 2.63 -24.65
N ARG A 296 20.20 2.03 -23.68
CA ARG A 296 20.79 1.28 -22.57
C ARG A 296 20.41 -0.18 -22.66
N GLN A 297 21.40 -1.07 -22.60
CA GLN A 297 21.16 -2.51 -22.55
C GLN A 297 20.96 -2.98 -21.13
N VAL A 298 19.82 -3.64 -20.88
CA VAL A 298 19.43 -4.20 -19.57
C VAL A 298 19.29 -5.72 -19.72
N PRO A 299 19.70 -6.53 -18.74
CA PRO A 299 19.38 -7.96 -18.73
C PRO A 299 17.87 -8.18 -18.85
N LEU A 300 17.47 -9.10 -19.73
CA LEU A 300 16.12 -9.64 -19.82
C LEU A 300 16.16 -11.04 -19.24
N ASP A 301 15.88 -11.15 -17.97
CA ASP A 301 15.79 -12.38 -17.20
C ASP A 301 14.37 -12.63 -16.70
N GLU A 302 14.16 -13.67 -15.91
CA GLU A 302 12.87 -13.97 -15.31
C GLU A 302 12.38 -12.85 -14.38
N TRP A 303 13.29 -12.21 -13.65
CA TRP A 303 12.95 -11.13 -12.71
C TRP A 303 12.38 -9.91 -13.44
N GLN A 304 13.02 -9.46 -14.51
CA GLN A 304 12.51 -8.35 -15.34
C GLN A 304 11.19 -8.71 -16.01
N LEU A 305 11.05 -9.96 -16.48
CA LEU A 305 9.80 -10.44 -17.04
C LEU A 305 8.67 -10.41 -15.99
N ALA A 306 8.93 -10.89 -14.77
CA ALA A 306 7.95 -10.89 -13.68
C ALA A 306 7.54 -9.45 -13.30
N GLY A 307 8.48 -8.50 -13.32
CA GLY A 307 8.22 -7.07 -13.11
C GLY A 307 7.27 -6.51 -14.17
N ALA A 308 7.59 -6.70 -15.43
CA ALA A 308 6.79 -6.19 -16.56
C ALA A 308 5.37 -6.81 -16.59
N VAL A 309 5.27 -8.11 -16.39
CA VAL A 309 3.97 -8.81 -16.36
C VAL A 309 3.17 -8.42 -15.11
N GLY A 310 3.81 -8.38 -13.94
CA GLY A 310 3.16 -7.92 -12.71
C GLY A 310 2.59 -6.51 -12.87
N LYS A 311 3.34 -5.59 -13.45
CA LYS A 311 2.90 -4.20 -13.71
C LYS A 311 1.70 -4.13 -14.66
N ALA A 312 1.68 -4.95 -15.72
CA ALA A 312 0.56 -4.99 -16.66
C ALA A 312 -0.78 -5.39 -16.02
N PHE A 313 -0.72 -6.10 -14.87
CA PHE A 313 -1.90 -6.54 -14.10
C PHE A 313 -2.00 -5.87 -12.71
N SER A 314 -1.22 -4.84 -12.45
CA SER A 314 -1.22 -4.04 -11.22
C SER A 314 -1.50 -2.56 -11.48
N SER A 315 -2.12 -2.23 -12.60
CA SER A 315 -2.45 -0.86 -13.02
C SER A 315 -3.91 -0.79 -13.49
N ALA A 316 -4.34 0.37 -13.96
CA ALA A 316 -5.61 0.47 -14.68
C ALA A 316 -5.63 -0.53 -15.84
N PRO A 317 -6.75 -1.20 -16.11
CA PRO A 317 -6.80 -2.20 -17.15
C PRO A 317 -6.48 -1.62 -18.52
N ASP A 318 -5.50 -2.23 -19.18
CA ASP A 318 -5.18 -2.02 -20.59
C ASP A 318 -5.32 -3.39 -21.29
N PRO A 319 -6.49 -3.68 -21.89
CA PRO A 319 -6.73 -4.98 -22.51
C PRO A 319 -5.74 -5.30 -23.64
N GLU A 320 -5.26 -4.27 -24.37
CA GLU A 320 -4.25 -4.46 -25.43
C GLU A 320 -2.91 -4.91 -24.83
N LEU A 321 -2.46 -4.24 -23.77
CA LEU A 321 -1.26 -4.62 -23.04
C LEU A 321 -1.39 -6.01 -22.41
N GLN A 322 -2.53 -6.30 -21.78
CA GLN A 322 -2.78 -7.58 -21.10
C GLN A 322 -2.85 -8.76 -22.07
N VAL A 323 -3.52 -8.59 -23.22
CA VAL A 323 -3.49 -9.58 -24.32
C VAL A 323 -2.09 -9.65 -24.93
N GLY A 324 -1.41 -8.52 -25.03
CA GLY A 324 -0.01 -8.42 -25.50
C GLY A 324 0.95 -9.30 -24.71
N VAL A 325 0.76 -9.45 -23.39
CA VAL A 325 1.54 -10.40 -22.55
C VAL A 325 1.38 -11.84 -23.05
N ALA A 326 0.15 -12.29 -23.28
CA ALA A 326 -0.13 -13.65 -23.75
C ALA A 326 0.43 -13.90 -25.15
N THR A 327 0.26 -12.95 -26.08
CA THR A 327 0.76 -13.06 -27.47
C THR A 327 2.29 -13.01 -27.54
N ALA A 328 2.93 -12.20 -26.68
CA ALA A 328 4.39 -12.13 -26.59
C ALA A 328 4.98 -13.43 -26.03
N ALA A 329 4.35 -14.03 -25.02
CA ALA A 329 4.78 -15.33 -24.50
C ALA A 329 4.65 -16.43 -25.57
N SER A 330 3.57 -16.43 -26.34
CA SER A 330 3.39 -17.38 -27.45
C SER A 330 4.42 -17.21 -28.56
N ALA A 331 4.76 -15.99 -28.96
CA ALA A 331 5.79 -15.70 -29.97
C ALA A 331 7.18 -16.23 -29.54
N ALA A 332 7.49 -16.11 -28.23
CA ALA A 332 8.76 -16.58 -27.68
C ALA A 332 8.98 -18.10 -27.86
N ARG A 333 7.91 -18.91 -27.97
CA ARG A 333 8.00 -20.36 -28.23
C ARG A 333 8.65 -20.68 -29.59
N THR A 334 8.52 -19.79 -30.56
CA THR A 334 9.13 -19.94 -31.89
C THR A 334 10.47 -19.22 -32.00
N GLY A 335 10.97 -18.68 -30.86
CA GLY A 335 12.24 -17.95 -30.78
C GLY A 335 12.13 -16.44 -31.06
N ASP A 336 10.93 -15.92 -31.33
CA ASP A 336 10.71 -14.46 -31.47
C ASP A 336 10.53 -13.79 -30.11
N LEU A 337 11.61 -13.17 -29.62
CA LEU A 337 11.61 -12.38 -28.38
C LEU A 337 11.27 -10.90 -28.60
N THR A 338 11.02 -10.47 -29.85
CA THR A 338 10.76 -9.05 -30.15
C THR A 338 9.57 -8.49 -29.37
N PRO A 339 8.39 -9.16 -29.29
CA PRO A 339 7.25 -8.62 -28.54
C PRO A 339 7.52 -8.52 -27.03
N ILE A 340 8.23 -9.50 -26.44
CA ILE A 340 8.53 -9.46 -25.01
C ILE A 340 9.59 -8.38 -24.68
N ARG A 341 10.58 -8.17 -25.55
CA ARG A 341 11.54 -7.07 -25.42
C ARG A 341 10.82 -5.72 -25.45
N THR A 342 9.87 -5.53 -26.35
CA THR A 342 9.06 -4.30 -26.43
C THR A 342 8.27 -4.08 -25.13
N LEU A 343 7.63 -5.13 -24.59
CA LEU A 343 6.90 -5.06 -23.34
C LEU A 343 7.80 -4.63 -22.16
N VAL A 344 8.94 -5.29 -22.01
CA VAL A 344 9.88 -5.03 -20.90
C VAL A 344 10.57 -3.68 -21.08
N SER A 345 10.95 -3.28 -22.30
CA SER A 345 11.50 -1.94 -22.58
C SER A 345 10.52 -0.83 -22.18
N ARG A 346 9.23 -0.95 -22.56
CA ARG A 346 8.19 0.00 -22.16
C ARG A 346 8.00 0.04 -20.63
N TYR A 347 7.98 -1.10 -19.97
CA TYR A 347 7.91 -1.19 -18.52
C TYR A 347 9.06 -0.43 -17.87
N LEU A 348 10.31 -0.73 -18.23
CA LEU A 348 11.49 -0.10 -17.66
C LEU A 348 11.55 1.41 -17.91
N ALA A 349 11.19 1.86 -19.12
CA ALA A 349 11.08 3.28 -19.42
C ALA A 349 10.03 3.99 -18.55
N THR A 350 8.91 3.32 -18.25
CA THR A 350 7.87 3.84 -17.36
C THR A 350 8.37 3.95 -15.91
N GLU A 351 9.11 2.96 -15.40
CA GLU A 351 9.68 3.00 -14.04
C GLU A 351 10.70 4.15 -13.92
N VAL A 352 11.56 4.36 -14.94
CA VAL A 352 12.48 5.51 -14.97
C VAL A 352 11.71 6.84 -14.99
N ALA A 353 10.68 6.96 -15.83
CA ALA A 353 9.87 8.18 -15.89
C ALA A 353 9.15 8.47 -14.57
N THR A 354 8.66 7.44 -13.88
CA THR A 354 8.03 7.58 -12.55
C THR A 354 9.04 8.08 -11.53
N ALA A 355 10.25 7.52 -11.50
CA ALA A 355 11.33 7.97 -10.59
C ALA A 355 11.77 9.41 -10.93
N ALA A 356 11.80 9.79 -12.21
CA ALA A 356 12.17 11.12 -12.67
C ALA A 356 11.09 12.20 -12.41
N ALA A 357 9.83 11.81 -12.13
CA ALA A 357 8.74 12.75 -11.89
C ALA A 357 8.96 13.63 -10.63
N GLY A 358 9.83 13.21 -9.73
CA GLY A 358 10.24 13.94 -8.54
C GLY A 358 9.15 14.06 -7.50
N VAL A 359 9.49 14.71 -6.37
CA VAL A 359 8.63 14.77 -5.18
C VAL A 359 7.28 15.44 -5.40
N GLN A 360 7.14 16.24 -6.45
CA GLN A 360 5.87 16.91 -6.81
C GLN A 360 4.82 15.92 -7.33
N ALA A 361 5.24 14.78 -7.85
CA ALA A 361 4.35 13.70 -8.30
C ALA A 361 4.53 12.46 -7.42
N TYR A 362 5.79 12.03 -7.20
CA TYR A 362 6.10 10.81 -6.46
C TYR A 362 7.41 10.93 -5.66
N ALA A 363 7.30 10.95 -4.35
CA ALA A 363 8.43 11.07 -3.42
C ALA A 363 8.98 9.68 -3.05
N VAL A 364 9.94 9.18 -3.80
CA VAL A 364 10.54 7.83 -3.64
C VAL A 364 11.11 7.62 -2.23
N ALA A 365 11.75 8.64 -1.63
CA ALA A 365 12.28 8.54 -0.28
C ALA A 365 11.17 8.42 0.79
N ALA A 366 10.03 9.09 0.59
CA ALA A 366 8.87 8.97 1.47
C ALA A 366 8.20 7.59 1.33
N ASP A 367 8.13 7.04 0.11
CA ASP A 367 7.67 5.67 -0.13
C ASP A 367 8.47 4.66 0.69
N TRP A 368 9.81 4.66 0.56
CA TRP A 368 10.65 3.72 1.33
C TRP A 368 10.64 3.99 2.82
N ALA A 369 10.54 5.24 3.27
CA ALA A 369 10.41 5.54 4.69
C ALA A 369 9.14 4.92 5.29
N VAL A 370 7.99 5.04 4.61
CA VAL A 370 6.74 4.38 5.02
C VAL A 370 6.86 2.86 4.91
N SER A 371 7.25 2.35 3.74
CA SER A 371 7.27 0.92 3.45
C SER A 371 8.18 0.14 4.39
N CYS A 372 9.34 0.70 4.73
CA CYS A 372 10.31 0.03 5.61
C CYS A 372 10.02 0.18 7.11
N HIS A 373 9.11 1.09 7.50
CA HIS A 373 8.68 1.23 8.88
C HIS A 373 7.36 0.52 9.17
N ASP A 374 6.41 0.56 8.23
CA ASP A 374 5.02 0.26 8.53
C ASP A 374 4.59 -1.11 8.00
N TYR A 375 5.21 -1.61 6.93
CA TYR A 375 4.84 -2.93 6.41
C TYR A 375 5.52 -4.06 7.18
N PRO A 376 4.80 -5.17 7.42
CA PRO A 376 5.38 -6.32 8.07
C PRO A 376 6.56 -6.90 7.26
N GLU A 377 7.58 -7.38 7.94
CA GLU A 377 8.68 -8.12 7.28
C GLU A 377 8.14 -9.40 6.63
N ALA A 378 8.64 -9.72 5.43
CA ALA A 378 8.21 -10.92 4.70
C ALA A 378 8.54 -12.21 5.48
N PHE A 379 9.71 -12.23 6.14
CA PHE A 379 10.19 -13.37 6.95
C PHE A 379 10.76 -12.84 8.26
N PRO A 380 9.90 -12.58 9.27
CA PRO A 380 10.31 -11.97 10.53
C PRO A 380 11.16 -12.92 11.38
N GLY A 381 11.98 -12.37 12.29
CA GLY A 381 12.67 -13.13 13.32
C GLY A 381 14.17 -13.36 13.09
N GLY A 382 14.78 -12.69 12.11
CA GLY A 382 16.23 -12.82 11.83
C GLY A 382 17.16 -12.09 12.81
N GLY A 383 16.64 -11.19 13.66
CA GLY A 383 17.49 -10.36 14.52
C GLY A 383 18.56 -9.63 13.70
N ASP A 384 19.83 -9.76 14.09
CA ASP A 384 20.97 -9.15 13.38
C ASP A 384 21.30 -9.85 12.05
N ASP A 385 20.65 -10.99 11.73
CA ASP A 385 20.88 -11.78 10.51
C ASP A 385 19.61 -11.83 9.64
N ARG A 386 19.01 -10.65 9.41
CA ARG A 386 17.78 -10.46 8.61
C ARG A 386 17.92 -11.00 7.18
N GLU A 387 19.08 -10.77 6.58
CA GLU A 387 19.35 -11.17 5.20
C GLU A 387 19.36 -12.70 5.04
N ALA A 388 20.05 -13.42 5.93
CA ALA A 388 20.04 -14.88 5.90
C ALA A 388 18.68 -15.47 6.30
N ALA A 389 17.92 -14.83 7.19
CA ALA A 389 16.55 -15.24 7.51
C ALA A 389 15.63 -15.07 6.28
N TYR A 390 15.74 -13.95 5.60
CA TYR A 390 15.02 -13.69 4.37
C TYR A 390 15.33 -14.73 3.27
N GLU A 391 16.62 -15.00 3.01
CA GLU A 391 17.05 -15.97 2.01
C GLU A 391 16.56 -17.40 2.33
N ARG A 392 16.61 -17.81 3.60
CA ARG A 392 16.04 -19.11 4.03
C ARG A 392 14.53 -19.16 3.84
N GLY A 393 13.81 -18.08 4.21
CA GLY A 393 12.37 -17.99 4.04
C GLY A 393 11.97 -18.06 2.56
N LEU A 394 12.66 -17.29 1.72
CA LEU A 394 12.41 -17.25 0.28
C LEU A 394 12.71 -18.61 -0.38
N ALA A 395 13.79 -19.29 0.03
CA ALA A 395 14.15 -20.62 -0.48
C ALA A 395 13.20 -21.75 -0.02
N ALA A 396 12.41 -21.51 1.02
CA ALA A 396 11.42 -22.46 1.53
C ALA A 396 10.06 -22.38 0.82
N LEU A 397 9.85 -21.36 -0.02
CA LEU A 397 8.62 -21.20 -0.79
C LEU A 397 8.54 -22.23 -1.93
N ASP A 398 7.34 -22.72 -2.20
CA ASP A 398 7.09 -23.62 -3.34
C ASP A 398 6.83 -22.78 -4.61
N ASP A 399 7.67 -22.96 -5.64
CA ASP A 399 7.52 -22.29 -6.94
C ASP A 399 6.13 -22.54 -7.57
N ALA A 400 5.47 -23.65 -7.26
CA ALA A 400 4.14 -23.97 -7.79
C ALA A 400 3.07 -22.96 -7.37
N ASP A 401 3.18 -22.40 -6.16
CA ASP A 401 2.25 -21.37 -5.67
C ASP A 401 2.41 -20.05 -6.41
N PHE A 402 3.60 -19.81 -6.97
CA PHE A 402 3.98 -18.56 -7.65
C PHE A 402 3.93 -18.65 -9.18
N ALA A 403 3.59 -19.82 -9.75
CA ALA A 403 3.47 -19.95 -11.19
C ALA A 403 2.65 -18.78 -11.80
N PRO A 404 3.03 -18.27 -12.98
CA PRO A 404 3.98 -18.82 -13.97
C PRO A 404 5.47 -18.52 -13.70
N PHE A 405 5.81 -17.85 -12.59
CA PHE A 405 7.17 -17.49 -12.21
C PHE A 405 7.69 -18.36 -11.06
N SER A 406 8.99 -18.27 -10.77
CA SER A 406 9.53 -18.76 -9.51
C SER A 406 9.09 -17.88 -8.34
N ALA A 407 9.05 -18.46 -7.13
CA ALA A 407 8.79 -17.73 -5.91
C ALA A 407 9.74 -16.54 -5.73
N ARG A 408 11.04 -16.74 -6.04
CA ARG A 408 12.06 -15.68 -6.00
C ARG A 408 11.72 -14.54 -6.95
N ALA A 409 11.56 -14.81 -8.25
CA ALA A 409 11.34 -13.76 -9.23
C ALA A 409 10.05 -12.97 -8.97
N TRP A 410 8.99 -13.66 -8.57
CA TRP A 410 7.73 -13.00 -8.23
C TRP A 410 7.80 -12.16 -6.96
N SER A 411 8.42 -12.68 -5.88
CA SER A 411 8.49 -11.99 -4.58
C SER A 411 9.49 -10.83 -4.54
N THR A 412 10.38 -10.72 -5.55
CA THR A 412 11.37 -9.63 -5.62
C THR A 412 11.18 -8.69 -6.81
N ARG A 413 10.04 -8.82 -7.53
CA ARG A 413 9.79 -8.09 -8.78
C ARG A 413 9.60 -6.59 -8.58
N GLY A 414 10.22 -5.78 -9.42
CA GLY A 414 9.97 -4.35 -9.55
C GLY A 414 10.00 -3.58 -8.22
N SER A 415 8.99 -2.79 -7.97
CA SER A 415 8.77 -2.06 -6.71
C SER A 415 8.15 -2.92 -5.59
N TYR A 416 7.74 -4.16 -5.89
CA TYR A 416 7.17 -5.10 -4.91
C TYR A 416 8.21 -6.07 -4.35
N ASP A 417 9.48 -5.63 -4.25
CA ASP A 417 10.53 -6.44 -3.64
C ASP A 417 10.30 -6.63 -2.15
N SER A 418 9.98 -7.87 -1.78
CA SER A 418 9.77 -8.25 -0.37
C SER A 418 11.02 -8.12 0.50
N GLY A 419 12.20 -7.99 -0.10
CA GLY A 419 13.49 -7.79 0.56
C GLY A 419 14.03 -6.37 0.46
N ALA A 420 13.28 -5.42 -0.08
CA ALA A 420 13.74 -4.04 -0.31
C ALA A 420 14.29 -3.37 0.95
N CYS A 421 13.69 -3.64 2.11
CA CYS A 421 14.05 -3.03 3.39
C CYS A 421 15.13 -3.78 4.18
N LEU A 422 15.75 -4.83 3.63
CA LEU A 422 16.74 -5.63 4.35
C LEU A 422 17.94 -4.83 4.83
N LYS A 423 18.36 -3.84 4.02
CA LYS A 423 19.48 -2.94 4.33
C LYS A 423 19.03 -1.63 5.00
N TRP A 424 17.73 -1.41 5.18
CA TRP A 424 17.21 -0.24 5.88
C TRP A 424 17.54 -0.34 7.36
N PRO A 425 18.13 0.72 7.99
CA PRO A 425 18.47 0.70 9.40
C PRO A 425 17.19 0.64 10.26
N HIS A 426 17.26 -0.09 11.36
CA HIS A 426 16.20 -0.05 12.36
C HIS A 426 16.23 1.30 13.07
N ALA A 427 15.28 2.17 12.74
CA ALA A 427 15.03 3.39 13.52
C ALA A 427 13.94 3.11 14.57
N PRO A 428 13.97 3.80 15.73
CA PRO A 428 12.88 3.72 16.69
C PRO A 428 11.56 4.10 16.01
N SER A 429 10.59 3.20 15.94
CA SER A 429 9.31 3.50 15.32
C SER A 429 8.43 4.35 16.25
N GLN A 430 7.55 5.16 15.66
CA GLN A 430 6.46 5.87 16.39
C GLN A 430 5.36 4.92 16.91
N GLY A 431 5.63 3.63 16.94
CA GLY A 431 4.69 2.56 17.18
C GLY A 431 4.06 2.03 15.90
N ALA A 432 3.47 0.84 15.99
CA ALA A 432 2.77 0.24 14.86
C ALA A 432 1.66 1.17 14.35
N PRO A 433 1.49 1.33 13.02
CA PRO A 433 0.44 2.16 12.45
C PRO A 433 -0.94 1.65 12.88
N PHE A 434 -1.07 0.34 12.98
CA PHE A 434 -2.29 -0.39 13.29
C PHE A 434 -2.10 -1.29 14.50
N THR A 435 -3.06 -1.30 15.42
CA THR A 435 -3.06 -2.20 16.57
C THR A 435 -3.94 -3.40 16.28
N ALA A 436 -3.35 -4.56 16.11
CA ALA A 436 -4.09 -5.79 15.85
C ALA A 436 -5.10 -6.06 16.97
N GLY A 437 -6.36 -6.36 16.58
CA GLY A 437 -7.44 -6.64 17.51
C GLY A 437 -8.06 -5.42 18.22
N ALA A 438 -7.53 -4.21 18.01
CA ALA A 438 -8.24 -3.00 18.47
C ALA A 438 -9.47 -2.76 17.58
N PRO A 439 -10.60 -2.29 18.16
CA PRO A 439 -11.82 -2.11 17.39
C PRO A 439 -11.67 -1.03 16.32
N MET A 440 -12.28 -1.28 15.16
CA MET A 440 -12.53 -0.27 14.13
C MET A 440 -13.86 0.42 14.40
N PRO A 441 -14.05 1.68 13.94
CA PRO A 441 -15.32 2.37 14.10
C PRO A 441 -16.46 1.64 13.37
N ASP A 442 -17.66 1.68 13.97
CA ASP A 442 -18.87 1.17 13.34
C ASP A 442 -19.48 2.24 12.41
N VAL A 443 -18.80 2.49 11.33
CA VAL A 443 -19.21 3.45 10.30
C VAL A 443 -19.40 2.72 8.97
N PRO A 444 -20.17 3.28 8.02
CA PRO A 444 -20.27 2.70 6.69
C PRO A 444 -18.91 2.64 5.98
N VAL A 445 -18.54 1.47 5.45
CA VAL A 445 -17.31 1.27 4.68
C VAL A 445 -17.64 0.58 3.36
N LEU A 446 -17.15 1.15 2.26
CA LEU A 446 -17.21 0.55 0.94
C LEU A 446 -15.81 0.09 0.53
N VAL A 447 -15.63 -1.20 0.32
CA VAL A 447 -14.38 -1.80 -0.19
C VAL A 447 -14.57 -2.19 -1.65
N LEU A 448 -13.73 -1.64 -2.53
CA LEU A 448 -13.73 -1.95 -3.97
C LEU A 448 -12.49 -2.75 -4.33
N SER A 449 -12.67 -3.87 -5.03
CA SER A 449 -11.57 -4.69 -5.56
C SER A 449 -11.79 -4.99 -7.03
N GLY A 450 -10.75 -4.81 -7.86
CA GLY A 450 -10.81 -5.15 -9.27
C GLY A 450 -10.63 -6.66 -9.49
N ASP A 451 -11.39 -7.24 -10.40
CA ASP A 451 -11.28 -8.67 -10.72
C ASP A 451 -10.03 -9.02 -11.56
N LEU A 452 -9.37 -8.01 -12.12
CA LEU A 452 -8.10 -8.12 -12.86
C LEU A 452 -6.89 -7.61 -12.05
N ASP A 453 -7.07 -7.27 -10.78
CA ASP A 453 -6.00 -6.78 -9.92
C ASP A 453 -5.14 -7.94 -9.39
N ALA A 454 -3.84 -7.94 -9.76
CA ALA A 454 -2.85 -8.87 -9.24
C ALA A 454 -1.96 -8.26 -8.14
N ASN A 455 -2.21 -7.01 -7.75
CA ASN A 455 -1.49 -6.31 -6.69
C ASN A 455 -2.23 -6.41 -5.34
N THR A 456 -3.44 -5.89 -5.30
CA THR A 456 -4.34 -5.98 -4.14
C THR A 456 -5.63 -6.71 -4.54
N PRO A 457 -5.54 -8.04 -4.69
CA PRO A 457 -6.63 -8.81 -5.29
C PRO A 457 -7.89 -8.84 -4.41
N VAL A 458 -8.96 -9.36 -4.96
CA VAL A 458 -10.28 -9.43 -4.29
C VAL A 458 -10.19 -10.08 -2.90
N GLU A 459 -9.31 -11.04 -2.74
CA GLU A 459 -9.06 -11.73 -1.48
C GLU A 459 -8.47 -10.78 -0.43
N ALA A 460 -7.56 -9.90 -0.84
CA ALA A 460 -6.99 -8.86 0.03
C ALA A 460 -8.04 -7.83 0.45
N GLY A 461 -8.89 -7.40 -0.49
CA GLY A 461 -10.02 -6.52 -0.19
C GLY A 461 -11.00 -7.13 0.82
N LYS A 462 -11.28 -8.44 0.71
CA LYS A 462 -12.11 -9.16 1.70
C LYS A 462 -11.46 -9.22 3.08
N GLN A 463 -10.13 -9.40 3.15
CA GLN A 463 -9.40 -9.35 4.42
C GLN A 463 -9.43 -7.94 5.03
N ALA A 464 -9.25 -6.91 4.23
CA ALA A 464 -9.35 -5.52 4.68
C ALA A 464 -10.77 -5.20 5.20
N ALA A 465 -11.81 -5.61 4.48
CA ALA A 465 -13.20 -5.42 4.88
C ALA A 465 -13.54 -6.12 6.20
N ALA A 466 -12.99 -7.31 6.43
CA ALA A 466 -13.24 -8.08 7.66
C ALA A 466 -12.75 -7.38 8.94
N GLN A 467 -11.94 -6.34 8.82
CA GLN A 467 -11.49 -5.52 9.94
C GLN A 467 -12.57 -4.53 10.42
N PHE A 468 -13.54 -4.19 9.57
CA PHE A 468 -14.59 -3.23 9.87
C PHE A 468 -15.93 -3.92 10.14
N PRO A 469 -16.66 -3.51 11.18
CA PRO A 469 -17.94 -4.14 11.52
C PRO A 469 -19.05 -3.90 10.48
N ASN A 470 -18.98 -2.81 9.70
CA ASN A 470 -20.00 -2.37 8.75
C ASN A 470 -19.39 -2.10 7.35
N ALA A 471 -18.76 -3.13 6.76
CA ALA A 471 -18.16 -3.04 5.45
C ALA A 471 -18.94 -3.80 4.38
N GLU A 472 -19.16 -3.15 3.23
CA GLU A 472 -19.62 -3.76 1.98
C GLU A 472 -18.41 -4.00 1.06
N VAL A 473 -18.28 -5.19 0.49
CA VAL A 473 -17.25 -5.53 -0.51
C VAL A 473 -17.88 -5.62 -1.89
N VAL A 474 -17.34 -4.88 -2.83
CA VAL A 474 -17.78 -4.90 -4.24
C VAL A 474 -16.60 -5.31 -5.12
N GLU A 475 -16.77 -6.43 -5.83
CA GLU A 475 -15.87 -6.84 -6.91
C GLU A 475 -16.25 -6.09 -8.18
N VAL A 476 -15.35 -5.25 -8.67
CA VAL A 476 -15.56 -4.43 -9.86
C VAL A 476 -15.05 -5.16 -11.09
N ARG A 477 -15.97 -5.52 -11.98
CA ARG A 477 -15.65 -6.26 -13.20
C ARG A 477 -14.82 -5.41 -14.17
N ASN A 478 -13.82 -6.03 -14.80
CA ASN A 478 -12.89 -5.41 -15.73
C ASN A 478 -12.12 -4.24 -15.13
N ALA A 479 -11.99 -4.20 -13.83
CA ALA A 479 -11.15 -3.24 -13.13
C ALA A 479 -9.83 -3.90 -12.68
N GLY A 480 -8.76 -3.14 -12.73
CA GLY A 480 -7.45 -3.52 -12.19
C GLY A 480 -7.24 -2.90 -10.82
N HIS A 481 -5.98 -2.57 -10.53
CA HIS A 481 -5.62 -1.91 -9.29
C HIS A 481 -6.27 -0.53 -9.18
N THR A 482 -6.79 -0.19 -8.00
CA THR A 482 -7.57 1.03 -7.72
C THR A 482 -8.82 1.15 -8.61
N PRO A 483 -9.87 0.32 -8.37
CA PRO A 483 -11.10 0.34 -9.15
C PRO A 483 -11.82 1.67 -9.21
N SER A 484 -11.52 2.61 -8.28
CA SER A 484 -12.03 4.00 -8.26
C SER A 484 -11.82 4.75 -9.57
N VAL A 485 -10.75 4.44 -10.33
CA VAL A 485 -10.48 5.07 -11.62
C VAL A 485 -11.27 4.44 -12.77
N SER A 486 -12.01 3.35 -12.52
CA SER A 486 -12.90 2.74 -13.50
C SER A 486 -14.31 3.32 -13.41
N GLU A 487 -15.04 3.33 -14.54
CA GLU A 487 -16.44 3.76 -14.56
C GLU A 487 -17.29 2.99 -13.55
N GLY A 488 -17.16 1.66 -13.52
CA GLY A 488 -17.92 0.81 -12.61
C GLY A 488 -17.62 1.07 -11.14
N GLY A 489 -16.35 1.30 -10.79
CA GLY A 489 -15.94 1.63 -9.42
C GLY A 489 -16.41 3.02 -9.02
N MET A 490 -16.23 4.03 -9.88
CA MET A 490 -16.68 5.39 -9.59
C MET A 490 -18.21 5.49 -9.41
N VAL A 491 -18.99 4.76 -10.20
CA VAL A 491 -20.46 4.69 -10.00
C VAL A 491 -20.80 4.22 -8.59
N ARG A 492 -20.14 3.15 -8.10
CA ARG A 492 -20.38 2.64 -6.74
C ARG A 492 -19.98 3.64 -5.65
N ILE A 493 -18.89 4.40 -5.86
CA ILE A 493 -18.45 5.46 -4.93
C ILE A 493 -19.50 6.59 -4.88
N LEU A 494 -19.97 7.04 -6.03
CA LEU A 494 -21.00 8.10 -6.10
C LEU A 494 -22.32 7.66 -5.46
N GLU A 495 -22.76 6.42 -5.69
CA GLU A 495 -23.94 5.85 -5.03
C GLU A 495 -23.75 5.77 -3.50
N PHE A 496 -22.56 5.38 -3.04
CA PHE A 496 -22.23 5.32 -1.62
C PHE A 496 -22.34 6.69 -0.94
N TYR A 497 -21.82 7.75 -1.56
CA TYR A 497 -21.91 9.11 -1.01
C TYR A 497 -23.30 9.74 -1.21
N ALA A 498 -24.02 9.45 -2.29
CA ALA A 498 -25.35 9.98 -2.53
C ALA A 498 -26.41 9.41 -1.55
N ALA A 499 -26.17 8.26 -0.96
CA ALA A 499 -27.06 7.66 0.03
C ALA A 499 -26.91 8.23 1.46
N ARG A 500 -26.00 9.20 1.66
CA ARG A 500 -25.59 9.77 2.98
C ARG A 500 -25.54 11.33 2.96
#